data_b3e3e6993684c3a5c0bd2b5878922060
#
_entry.id   b3e3e6993684c3a5c0bd2b5878922060
#
_cell.length_a   1.000
_cell.length_b   1.000
_cell.length_c   1.000
_cell.angle_alpha   90.00
_cell.angle_beta   90.00
_cell.angle_gamma   90.00
#
_symmetry.space_group_name_H-M   'P 1'
#
loop_
_entity.id
_entity.type
_entity.pdbx_description
1 polymer ?
#
loop_
_entity_poly.entity_id
_entity_poly.type
_entity_poly.pdbx_seq_one_letter_code
_entity_poly.pdbx_strand_id
1 'polypeptide(L)'
;MSELRERPTVLRITEVGEEILRRTCRTATERDFGSEWLARLVDDMFATMYVADGCGLAANQVDVDLRLFVYDCTDEDGVRHVGHVLNPVVEAQEPGRRLIEDVEGCLSVPGANTQLARPAHAVVRGVDRHGEPVVIEGAGYFARCLQHETDHLNGGLYLDRLSARDRKRMMKQTADRREKVFAERAARAAKPGAAR
;
A
#
# COMPACT_ATOMS: atom_id res chain seq x y z
N MET A 1 8.74 31.89 12.73
CA MET A 1 8.65 31.92 11.25
C MET A 1 8.23 30.51 10.86
N SER A 2 7.00 30.36 10.37
CA SER A 2 6.51 29.07 9.87
C SER A 2 7.28 28.76 8.58
N GLU A 3 8.20 27.80 8.63
CA GLU A 3 8.78 27.25 7.40
C GLU A 3 7.64 26.73 6.55
N LEU A 4 7.51 27.27 5.35
CA LEU A 4 6.60 26.78 4.33
C LEU A 4 7.04 25.35 4.02
N ARG A 5 6.39 24.34 4.63
CA ARG A 5 6.61 22.93 4.22
C ARG A 5 6.37 22.87 2.71
N GLU A 6 7.36 22.41 1.99
CA GLU A 6 7.20 22.15 0.56
C GLU A 6 6.01 21.20 0.36
N ARG A 7 5.28 21.41 -0.74
CA ARG A 7 4.15 20.54 -1.07
C ARG A 7 4.63 19.10 -1.28
N PRO A 8 3.86 18.09 -0.82
CA PRO A 8 4.18 16.69 -1.09
C PRO A 8 4.34 16.42 -2.59
N THR A 9 5.29 15.57 -2.93
CA THR A 9 5.60 15.17 -4.31
C THR A 9 4.87 13.88 -4.65
N VAL A 10 4.24 13.82 -5.82
CA VAL A 10 3.69 12.57 -6.35
C VAL A 10 4.83 11.77 -6.96
N LEU A 11 5.10 10.60 -6.36
CA LEU A 11 6.18 9.71 -6.75
C LEU A 11 5.75 8.78 -7.90
N ARG A 12 6.72 8.26 -8.66
CA ARG A 12 6.47 7.19 -9.61
C ARG A 12 6.10 5.91 -8.85
N ILE A 13 5.06 5.21 -9.30
CA ILE A 13 4.74 3.88 -8.78
C ILE A 13 5.47 2.82 -9.62
N THR A 14 6.19 1.93 -8.94
CA THR A 14 6.86 0.77 -9.54
C THR A 14 5.83 -0.24 -10.04
N GLU A 15 6.15 -0.94 -11.11
CA GLU A 15 5.23 -1.88 -11.75
C GLU A 15 5.69 -3.33 -11.59
N VAL A 16 4.74 -4.24 -11.68
CA VAL A 16 4.99 -5.68 -11.70
C VAL A 16 6.06 -6.03 -12.73
N GLY A 17 7.10 -6.75 -12.28
CA GLY A 17 8.31 -7.05 -13.06
C GLY A 17 9.55 -6.31 -12.55
N GLU A 18 9.39 -5.20 -11.82
CA GLU A 18 10.52 -4.50 -11.19
C GLU A 18 11.02 -5.28 -9.97
N GLU A 19 12.33 -5.39 -9.84
CA GLU A 19 13.01 -6.24 -8.84
C GLU A 19 12.66 -5.84 -7.40
N ILE A 20 12.54 -4.54 -7.12
CA ILE A 20 12.25 -4.02 -5.78
C ILE A 20 10.95 -4.59 -5.20
N LEU A 21 9.95 -4.90 -6.03
CA LEU A 21 8.69 -5.51 -5.60
C LEU A 21 8.82 -6.99 -5.21
N ARG A 22 9.98 -7.60 -5.46
CA ARG A 22 10.27 -9.01 -5.17
C ARG A 22 11.25 -9.20 -4.03
N ARG A 23 11.72 -8.12 -3.44
CA ARG A 23 12.67 -8.14 -2.32
C ARG A 23 11.96 -7.91 -1.01
N THR A 24 12.41 -8.58 0.03
CA THR A 24 12.02 -8.22 1.40
C THR A 24 12.65 -6.88 1.73
N CYS A 25 11.83 -5.91 2.10
CA CYS A 25 12.28 -4.57 2.43
C CYS A 25 13.11 -4.54 3.73
N ARG A 26 14.08 -3.64 3.77
CA ARG A 26 14.89 -3.41 4.98
C ARG A 26 14.05 -2.89 6.14
N THR A 27 14.39 -3.31 7.33
CA THR A 27 13.81 -2.80 8.57
C THR A 27 14.21 -1.33 8.80
N ALA A 28 13.25 -0.51 9.22
CA ALA A 28 13.54 0.84 9.71
C ALA A 28 14.27 0.76 11.06
N THR A 29 15.21 1.66 11.27
CA THR A 29 16.09 1.73 12.46
C THR A 29 16.00 3.09 13.14
N GLU A 30 16.65 3.25 14.28
CA GLU A 30 16.78 4.51 15.02
C GLU A 30 17.26 5.69 14.14
N ARG A 31 17.99 5.40 13.06
CA ARG A 31 18.45 6.43 12.12
C ARG A 31 17.34 6.96 11.22
N ASP A 32 16.31 6.17 11.01
CA ASP A 32 15.16 6.53 10.17
C ASP A 32 14.13 7.31 10.99
N PHE A 33 13.90 6.91 12.26
CA PHE A 33 12.84 7.47 13.11
C PHE A 33 13.04 8.97 13.40
N GLY A 34 11.97 9.72 13.33
CA GLY A 34 11.96 11.17 13.59
C GLY A 34 12.69 12.02 12.56
N SER A 35 13.27 11.43 11.51
CA SER A 35 13.99 12.17 10.48
C SER A 35 13.05 12.96 9.57
N GLU A 36 13.50 14.13 9.10
CA GLU A 36 12.77 14.92 8.11
C GLU A 36 12.54 14.15 6.81
N TRP A 37 13.53 13.33 6.41
CA TRP A 37 13.41 12.47 5.24
C TRP A 37 12.24 11.48 5.37
N LEU A 38 12.09 10.80 6.52
CA LEU A 38 11.00 9.86 6.74
C LEU A 38 9.65 10.59 6.77
N ALA A 39 9.58 11.76 7.44
CA ALA A 39 8.38 12.57 7.46
C ALA A 39 7.96 12.98 6.04
N ARG A 40 8.92 13.44 5.21
CA ARG A 40 8.69 13.79 3.81
C ARG A 40 8.24 12.58 2.98
N LEU A 41 8.89 11.43 3.15
CA LEU A 41 8.52 10.21 2.44
C LEU A 41 7.07 9.79 2.74
N VAL A 42 6.64 9.84 4.00
CA VAL A 42 5.26 9.53 4.40
C VAL A 42 4.28 10.47 3.71
N ASP A 43 4.55 11.79 3.71
CA ASP A 43 3.70 12.79 3.06
C ASP A 43 3.63 12.56 1.53
N ASP A 44 4.76 12.30 0.87
CA ASP A 44 4.85 12.00 -0.56
C ASP A 44 4.13 10.69 -0.93
N MET A 45 4.20 9.68 -0.07
CA MET A 45 3.48 8.42 -0.25
C MET A 45 1.96 8.61 -0.15
N PHE A 46 1.46 9.40 0.80
CA PHE A 46 0.03 9.74 0.87
C PHE A 46 -0.42 10.49 -0.39
N ALA A 47 0.32 11.51 -0.83
CA ALA A 47 0.02 12.24 -2.05
C ALA A 47 -0.03 11.33 -3.28
N THR A 48 0.93 10.40 -3.37
CA THR A 48 1.00 9.41 -4.46
C THR A 48 -0.19 8.46 -4.43
N MET A 49 -0.52 7.95 -3.24
CA MET A 49 -1.66 7.04 -3.01
C MET A 49 -2.98 7.69 -3.43
N TYR A 50 -3.23 8.95 -3.02
CA TYR A 50 -4.45 9.67 -3.37
C TYR A 50 -4.57 9.96 -4.88
N VAL A 51 -3.48 10.37 -5.52
CA VAL A 51 -3.46 10.59 -6.98
C VAL A 51 -3.70 9.28 -7.72
N ALA A 52 -3.19 8.17 -7.19
CA ALA A 52 -3.40 6.85 -7.78
C ALA A 52 -4.77 6.23 -7.47
N ASP A 53 -5.59 6.87 -6.61
CA ASP A 53 -6.90 6.37 -6.16
C ASP A 53 -6.78 5.04 -5.41
N GLY A 54 -5.77 4.95 -4.52
CA GLY A 54 -5.46 3.79 -3.72
C GLY A 54 -5.93 3.94 -2.27
N CYS A 55 -6.13 2.82 -1.58
CA CYS A 55 -6.41 2.76 -0.15
C CYS A 55 -5.19 2.39 0.70
N GLY A 56 -4.11 1.94 0.08
CA GLY A 56 -2.83 1.63 0.68
C GLY A 56 -1.69 1.81 -0.32
N LEU A 57 -0.48 2.01 0.19
CA LEU A 57 0.74 2.11 -0.61
C LEU A 57 1.95 1.74 0.24
N ALA A 58 2.70 0.74 -0.19
CA ALA A 58 3.95 0.32 0.43
C ALA A 58 5.16 1.05 -0.17
N ALA A 59 6.22 1.24 0.61
CA ALA A 59 7.38 2.02 0.21
C ALA A 59 8.11 1.44 -1.02
N ASN A 60 8.17 0.10 -1.16
CA ASN A 60 8.76 -0.51 -2.35
C ASN A 60 7.97 -0.25 -3.65
N GLN A 61 6.70 0.13 -3.53
CA GLN A 61 5.91 0.57 -4.68
C GLN A 61 6.28 2.00 -5.15
N VAL A 62 7.06 2.74 -4.38
CA VAL A 62 7.65 4.03 -4.77
C VAL A 62 9.18 3.97 -4.83
N ASP A 63 9.73 2.78 -5.07
CA ASP A 63 11.16 2.49 -5.23
C ASP A 63 12.01 2.78 -3.98
N VAL A 64 11.41 2.66 -2.79
CA VAL A 64 12.10 2.84 -1.51
C VAL A 64 12.18 1.51 -0.77
N ASP A 65 13.40 1.03 -0.51
CA ASP A 65 13.67 -0.17 0.26
C ASP A 65 13.54 0.11 1.77
N LEU A 66 12.30 0.15 2.26
CA LEU A 66 11.99 0.37 3.67
C LEU A 66 10.69 -0.35 4.03
N ARG A 67 10.66 -1.00 5.19
CA ARG A 67 9.43 -1.59 5.75
C ARG A 67 8.51 -0.48 6.27
N LEU A 68 7.78 0.14 5.35
CA LEU A 68 6.80 1.20 5.60
C LEU A 68 5.63 1.05 4.64
N PHE A 69 4.41 1.24 5.13
CA PHE A 69 3.26 1.53 4.28
C PHE A 69 2.38 2.64 4.87
N VAL A 70 1.63 3.31 4.01
CA VAL A 70 0.56 4.25 4.35
C VAL A 70 -0.79 3.65 3.97
N TYR A 71 -1.87 4.07 4.65
CA TYR A 71 -3.24 3.61 4.36
C TYR A 71 -4.27 4.70 4.63
N ASP A 72 -5.35 4.66 3.87
CA ASP A 72 -6.56 5.46 4.04
C ASP A 72 -7.74 4.63 3.55
N CYS A 73 -8.35 3.90 4.46
CA CYS A 73 -9.43 2.95 4.18
C CYS A 73 -10.66 3.29 5.01
N THR A 74 -11.83 3.13 4.41
CA THR A 74 -13.09 3.11 5.15
C THR A 74 -13.53 1.65 5.34
N ASP A 75 -13.86 1.28 6.57
CA ASP A 75 -14.34 -0.07 6.90
C ASP A 75 -15.84 -0.24 6.58
N GLU A 76 -16.36 -1.45 6.86
CA GLU A 76 -17.77 -1.81 6.57
C GLU A 76 -18.76 -1.00 7.43
N ASP A 77 -18.35 -0.46 8.57
CA ASP A 77 -19.14 0.38 9.47
C ASP A 77 -19.08 1.87 9.08
N GLY A 78 -18.35 2.21 8.02
CA GLY A 78 -18.17 3.58 7.54
C GLY A 78 -17.10 4.37 8.31
N VAL A 79 -16.33 3.72 9.17
CA VAL A 79 -15.23 4.36 9.91
C VAL A 79 -14.01 4.45 9.01
N ARG A 80 -13.46 5.66 8.88
CA ARG A 80 -12.24 5.91 8.10
C ARG A 80 -11.01 5.72 8.97
N HIS A 81 -10.11 4.87 8.50
CA HIS A 81 -8.81 4.57 9.11
C HIS A 81 -7.70 5.17 8.24
N VAL A 82 -6.94 6.10 8.80
CA VAL A 82 -5.84 6.78 8.11
C VAL A 82 -4.58 6.68 8.96
N GLY A 83 -3.47 6.28 8.35
CA GLY A 83 -2.22 6.20 9.09
C GLY A 83 -1.07 5.62 8.28
N HIS A 84 0.01 5.38 8.98
CA HIS A 84 1.20 4.71 8.47
C HIS A 84 1.77 3.78 9.54
N VAL A 85 2.53 2.81 9.12
CA VAL A 85 3.24 1.91 10.03
C VAL A 85 4.59 1.50 9.44
N LEU A 86 5.61 1.52 10.29
CA LEU A 86 6.93 1.01 9.98
C LEU A 86 7.14 -0.35 10.66
N ASN A 87 7.96 -1.19 10.04
CA ASN A 87 8.27 -2.54 10.50
C ASN A 87 7.03 -3.40 10.81
N PRO A 88 6.00 -3.36 9.93
CA PRO A 88 4.75 -4.05 10.22
C PRO A 88 4.95 -5.57 10.25
N VAL A 89 4.27 -6.20 11.20
CA VAL A 89 4.11 -7.65 11.32
C VAL A 89 2.64 -7.94 11.48
N VAL A 90 2.08 -8.75 10.57
CA VAL A 90 0.71 -9.28 10.73
C VAL A 90 0.77 -10.39 11.76
N GLU A 91 -0.08 -10.33 12.79
CA GLU A 91 -0.17 -11.40 13.78
C GLU A 91 -0.57 -12.73 13.14
N ALA A 92 -0.01 -13.80 13.69
CA ALA A 92 -0.38 -15.15 13.27
C ALA A 92 -1.89 -15.35 13.44
N GLN A 93 -2.50 -15.87 12.41
CA GLN A 93 -3.95 -16.08 12.40
C GLN A 93 -4.28 -17.47 12.96
N GLU A 94 -5.34 -17.56 13.76
CA GLU A 94 -5.84 -18.82 14.30
C GLU A 94 -6.26 -19.81 13.18
N PRO A 95 -6.03 -21.10 13.35
CA PRO A 95 -6.56 -22.12 12.44
C PRO A 95 -8.08 -22.04 12.32
N GLY A 96 -8.61 -22.13 11.10
CA GLY A 96 -10.07 -22.11 10.86
C GLY A 96 -10.68 -20.71 10.81
N ARG A 97 -9.88 -19.65 10.78
CA ARG A 97 -10.35 -18.27 10.63
C ARG A 97 -11.28 -18.09 9.42
N ARG A 98 -12.24 -17.18 9.58
CA ARG A 98 -13.14 -16.78 8.50
C ARG A 98 -12.35 -16.09 7.37
N LEU A 99 -12.56 -16.54 6.14
CA LEU A 99 -12.09 -15.88 4.94
C LEU A 99 -13.24 -15.10 4.30
N ILE A 100 -12.93 -13.95 3.71
CA ILE A 100 -13.84 -13.16 2.87
C ILE A 100 -13.24 -13.11 1.47
N GLU A 101 -14.03 -13.53 0.50
CA GLU A 101 -13.72 -13.36 -0.92
C GLU A 101 -14.24 -12.00 -1.37
N ASP A 102 -13.34 -11.15 -1.87
CA ASP A 102 -13.67 -9.81 -2.34
C ASP A 102 -12.67 -9.36 -3.40
N VAL A 103 -13.00 -8.27 -4.12
CA VAL A 103 -12.15 -7.71 -5.16
C VAL A 103 -10.86 -7.16 -4.59
N GLU A 104 -9.74 -7.58 -5.17
CA GLU A 104 -8.42 -7.05 -4.86
C GLU A 104 -7.69 -6.64 -6.13
N GLY A 105 -7.09 -5.45 -6.09
CA GLY A 105 -6.20 -4.90 -7.11
C GLY A 105 -4.92 -4.38 -6.45
N CYS A 106 -4.00 -3.90 -7.26
CA CYS A 106 -2.73 -3.34 -6.79
C CYS A 106 -2.32 -2.17 -7.66
N LEU A 107 -1.83 -1.10 -7.05
CA LEU A 107 -1.34 0.07 -7.79
C LEU A 107 -0.13 -0.25 -8.68
N SER A 108 0.64 -1.28 -8.32
CA SER A 108 1.78 -1.81 -9.11
C SER A 108 1.35 -2.81 -10.21
N VAL A 109 0.05 -3.15 -10.29
CA VAL A 109 -0.55 -4.00 -11.34
C VAL A 109 -1.72 -3.22 -11.97
N PRO A 110 -1.42 -2.14 -12.72
CA PRO A 110 -2.40 -1.14 -13.11
C PRO A 110 -3.53 -1.72 -13.94
N GLY A 111 -4.78 -1.43 -13.54
CA GLY A 111 -6.00 -1.79 -14.27
C GLY A 111 -6.46 -3.25 -14.12
N ALA A 112 -5.75 -4.08 -13.34
CA ALA A 112 -6.13 -5.45 -13.08
C ALA A 112 -6.65 -5.64 -11.65
N ASN A 113 -7.76 -6.37 -11.51
CA ASN A 113 -8.32 -6.79 -10.24
C ASN A 113 -9.05 -8.13 -10.38
N THR A 114 -9.20 -8.84 -9.28
CA THR A 114 -9.87 -10.14 -9.24
C THR A 114 -10.41 -10.45 -7.84
N GLN A 115 -11.33 -11.39 -7.75
CA GLN A 115 -11.75 -11.94 -6.47
C GLN A 115 -10.60 -12.71 -5.83
N LEU A 116 -10.35 -12.45 -4.56
CA LEU A 116 -9.32 -13.13 -3.77
C LEU A 116 -9.79 -13.32 -2.33
N ALA A 117 -9.68 -14.55 -1.81
CA ALA A 117 -10.00 -14.85 -0.43
C ALA A 117 -8.85 -14.39 0.49
N ARG A 118 -9.21 -13.61 1.51
CA ARG A 118 -8.30 -13.19 2.60
C ARG A 118 -8.94 -13.39 3.95
N PRO A 119 -8.15 -13.54 5.02
CA PRO A 119 -8.66 -13.44 6.38
C PRO A 119 -9.53 -12.20 6.58
N ALA A 120 -10.70 -12.42 7.17
CA ALA A 120 -11.70 -11.38 7.43
C ALA A 120 -11.25 -10.32 8.45
N HIS A 121 -10.21 -10.65 9.22
CA HIS A 121 -9.66 -9.81 10.28
C HIS A 121 -8.13 -9.86 10.24
N ALA A 122 -7.48 -8.75 10.58
CA ALA A 122 -6.04 -8.67 10.69
C ALA A 122 -5.63 -7.74 11.83
N VAL A 123 -4.59 -8.11 12.55
CA VAL A 123 -3.89 -7.25 13.50
C VAL A 123 -2.46 -7.06 13.01
N VAL A 124 -2.06 -5.82 12.89
CA VAL A 124 -0.70 -5.43 12.49
C VAL A 124 -0.03 -4.72 13.67
N ARG A 125 1.14 -5.20 14.05
CA ARG A 125 2.01 -4.53 15.02
C ARG A 125 3.20 -3.93 14.31
N GLY A 126 3.59 -2.75 14.73
CA GLY A 126 4.76 -2.05 14.21
C GLY A 126 5.07 -0.83 15.04
N VAL A 127 5.70 0.15 14.43
CA VAL A 127 6.00 1.44 15.07
C VAL A 127 5.55 2.59 14.16
N ASP A 128 5.33 3.76 14.74
CA ASP A 128 5.09 4.98 13.97
C ASP A 128 6.39 5.61 13.47
N ARG A 129 6.33 6.75 12.80
CA ARG A 129 7.50 7.47 12.29
C ARG A 129 8.43 8.01 13.38
N HIS A 130 8.05 7.97 14.63
CA HIS A 130 8.86 8.38 15.78
C HIS A 130 9.47 7.18 16.51
N GLY A 131 9.16 5.94 16.07
CA GLY A 131 9.59 4.69 16.70
C GLY A 131 8.67 4.23 17.84
N GLU A 132 7.53 4.91 18.05
CA GLU A 132 6.59 4.53 19.10
C GLU A 132 5.73 3.33 18.65
N PRO A 133 5.48 2.35 19.53
CA PRO A 133 4.70 1.18 19.20
C PRO A 133 3.27 1.51 18.76
N VAL A 134 2.81 0.88 17.68
CA VAL A 134 1.44 0.96 17.20
C VAL A 134 0.85 -0.42 16.97
N VAL A 135 -0.46 -0.55 17.25
CA VAL A 135 -1.26 -1.74 16.97
C VAL A 135 -2.44 -1.30 16.13
N ILE A 136 -2.61 -1.89 14.96
CA ILE A 136 -3.66 -1.57 14.00
C ILE A 136 -4.49 -2.82 13.82
N GLU A 137 -5.78 -2.73 14.13
CA GLU A 137 -6.74 -3.81 13.99
C GLU A 137 -7.74 -3.45 12.90
N GLY A 138 -8.00 -4.38 11.99
CA GLY A 138 -8.92 -4.17 10.87
C GLY A 138 -9.78 -5.38 10.58
N ALA A 139 -10.98 -5.12 10.06
CA ALA A 139 -11.91 -6.12 9.56
C ALA A 139 -12.24 -5.84 8.08
N GLY A 140 -12.76 -6.85 7.38
CA GLY A 140 -13.25 -6.72 6.01
C GLY A 140 -12.22 -6.15 5.05
N TYR A 141 -12.60 -5.08 4.35
CA TYR A 141 -11.74 -4.41 3.36
C TYR A 141 -10.49 -3.78 4.00
N PHE A 142 -10.61 -3.21 5.20
CA PHE A 142 -9.44 -2.67 5.90
C PHE A 142 -8.44 -3.77 6.31
N ALA A 143 -8.92 -4.93 6.78
CA ALA A 143 -8.05 -6.08 7.03
C ALA A 143 -7.33 -6.55 5.75
N ARG A 144 -8.01 -6.51 4.59
CA ARG A 144 -7.42 -6.81 3.28
C ARG A 144 -6.29 -5.85 2.94
N CYS A 145 -6.50 -4.55 3.11
CA CYS A 145 -5.49 -3.51 2.88
C CYS A 145 -4.24 -3.77 3.75
N LEU A 146 -4.40 -3.96 5.06
CA LEU A 146 -3.28 -4.22 5.97
C LEU A 146 -2.44 -5.43 5.56
N GLN A 147 -3.10 -6.51 5.13
CA GLN A 147 -2.43 -7.73 4.67
C GLN A 147 -1.73 -7.51 3.32
N HIS A 148 -2.38 -6.79 2.39
CA HIS A 148 -1.85 -6.50 1.06
C HIS A 148 -0.56 -5.67 1.15
N GLU A 149 -0.57 -4.59 1.93
CA GLU A 149 0.60 -3.73 2.07
C GLU A 149 1.75 -4.44 2.82
N THR A 150 1.43 -5.31 3.78
CA THR A 150 2.47 -6.11 4.44
C THR A 150 3.06 -7.18 3.50
N ASP A 151 2.25 -7.79 2.62
CA ASP A 151 2.74 -8.71 1.58
C ASP A 151 3.79 -8.00 0.68
N HIS A 152 3.55 -6.75 0.27
CA HIS A 152 4.50 -5.96 -0.51
C HIS A 152 5.87 -5.85 0.15
N LEU A 153 5.90 -5.58 1.45
CA LEU A 153 7.14 -5.43 2.22
C LEU A 153 7.90 -6.76 2.43
N ASN A 154 7.24 -7.87 2.18
CA ASN A 154 7.82 -9.21 2.17
C ASN A 154 8.17 -9.71 0.74
N GLY A 155 8.08 -8.84 -0.28
CA GLY A 155 8.34 -9.18 -1.68
C GLY A 155 7.22 -9.94 -2.38
N GLY A 156 6.00 -9.95 -1.79
CA GLY A 156 4.81 -10.61 -2.32
C GLY A 156 3.88 -9.66 -3.08
N LEU A 157 3.17 -10.21 -4.05
CA LEU A 157 2.08 -9.54 -4.76
C LEU A 157 0.81 -10.39 -4.63
N TYR A 158 -0.37 -9.78 -4.69
CA TYR A 158 -1.63 -10.53 -4.71
C TYR A 158 -1.67 -11.57 -5.85
N LEU A 159 -0.94 -11.32 -6.94
CA LEU A 159 -0.77 -12.24 -8.07
C LEU A 159 -0.19 -13.60 -7.66
N ASP A 160 0.59 -13.66 -6.60
CA ASP A 160 1.25 -14.89 -6.13
C ASP A 160 0.26 -15.84 -5.44
N ARG A 161 -0.91 -15.32 -5.05
CA ARG A 161 -2.01 -16.09 -4.46
C ARG A 161 -2.97 -16.67 -5.50
N LEU A 162 -2.78 -16.31 -6.78
CA LEU A 162 -3.66 -16.70 -7.88
C LEU A 162 -3.18 -17.98 -8.56
N SER A 163 -4.13 -18.70 -9.19
CA SER A 163 -3.80 -19.75 -10.14
C SER A 163 -2.98 -19.19 -11.33
N ALA A 164 -2.19 -20.05 -11.98
CA ALA A 164 -1.44 -19.62 -13.18
C ALA A 164 -2.36 -19.05 -14.27
N ARG A 165 -3.57 -19.59 -14.42
CA ARG A 165 -4.60 -19.10 -15.35
C ARG A 165 -5.06 -17.69 -14.99
N ASP A 166 -5.39 -17.45 -13.72
CA ASP A 166 -5.89 -16.15 -13.26
C ASP A 166 -4.78 -15.11 -13.29
N ARG A 167 -3.56 -15.46 -12.90
CA ARG A 167 -2.40 -14.59 -13.02
C ARG A 167 -2.18 -14.14 -14.48
N LYS A 168 -2.25 -15.07 -15.45
CA LYS A 168 -2.15 -14.73 -16.88
C LYS A 168 -3.26 -13.77 -17.30
N ARG A 169 -4.50 -13.96 -16.81
CA ARG A 169 -5.63 -13.07 -17.05
C ARG A 169 -5.36 -11.67 -16.51
N MET A 170 -4.81 -11.54 -15.29
CA MET A 170 -4.48 -10.25 -14.68
C MET A 170 -3.40 -9.52 -15.50
N MET A 171 -2.34 -10.23 -15.89
CA MET A 171 -1.28 -9.64 -16.72
C MET A 171 -1.81 -9.13 -18.07
N LYS A 172 -2.78 -9.85 -18.68
CA LYS A 172 -3.44 -9.37 -19.89
C LYS A 172 -4.28 -8.11 -19.61
N GLN A 173 -5.06 -8.08 -18.53
CA GLN A 173 -5.83 -6.88 -18.16
C GLN A 173 -4.93 -5.67 -17.94
N THR A 174 -3.79 -5.86 -17.27
CA THR A 174 -2.79 -4.81 -17.09
C THR A 174 -2.28 -4.31 -18.44
N ALA A 175 -1.87 -5.20 -19.34
CA ALA A 175 -1.40 -4.81 -20.67
C ALA A 175 -2.47 -4.00 -21.44
N ASP A 176 -3.73 -4.40 -21.36
CA ASP A 176 -4.84 -3.76 -22.08
C ASP A 176 -5.25 -2.40 -21.47
N ARG A 177 -5.01 -2.15 -20.17
CA ARG A 177 -5.55 -0.99 -19.44
C ARG A 177 -4.52 -0.02 -18.89
N ARG A 178 -3.25 -0.41 -18.87
CA ARG A 178 -2.14 0.34 -18.27
C ARG A 178 -2.07 1.80 -18.72
N GLU A 179 -2.12 2.06 -20.01
CA GLU A 179 -2.02 3.42 -20.56
C GLU A 179 -3.18 4.31 -20.10
N LYS A 180 -4.40 3.76 -20.07
CA LYS A 180 -5.58 4.47 -19.56
C LYS A 180 -5.40 4.84 -18.08
N VAL A 181 -4.94 3.90 -17.25
CA VAL A 181 -4.70 4.15 -15.82
C VAL A 181 -3.67 5.24 -15.61
N PHE A 182 -2.59 5.24 -16.40
CA PHE A 182 -1.57 6.30 -16.31
C PHE A 182 -2.08 7.66 -16.74
N ALA A 183 -2.87 7.73 -17.81
CA ALA A 183 -3.50 8.97 -18.23
C ALA A 183 -4.45 9.53 -17.14
N GLU A 184 -5.22 8.67 -16.47
CA GLU A 184 -6.09 9.05 -15.37
C GLU A 184 -5.30 9.55 -14.14
N ARG A 185 -4.19 8.88 -13.78
CA ARG A 185 -3.28 9.31 -12.71
C ARG A 185 -2.67 10.68 -13.05
N ALA A 186 -2.16 10.86 -14.25
CA ALA A 186 -1.60 12.13 -14.70
C ALA A 186 -2.64 13.26 -14.66
N ALA A 187 -3.86 13.00 -15.10
CA ALA A 187 -4.95 13.98 -15.04
C ALA A 187 -5.34 14.34 -13.59
N ARG A 188 -5.29 13.38 -12.64
CA ARG A 188 -5.52 13.66 -11.22
C ARG A 188 -4.36 14.48 -10.62
N ALA A 189 -3.11 14.11 -10.92
CA ALA A 189 -1.93 14.83 -10.44
C ALA A 189 -1.90 16.31 -10.89
N ALA A 190 -2.46 16.62 -12.05
CA ALA A 190 -2.52 17.97 -12.58
C ALA A 190 -3.57 18.87 -11.90
N LYS A 191 -4.47 18.31 -11.08
CA LYS A 191 -5.51 19.08 -10.39
C LYS A 191 -4.93 19.87 -9.22
N PRO A 192 -5.30 21.16 -9.03
CA PRO A 192 -4.89 21.92 -7.85
C PRO A 192 -5.36 21.21 -6.57
N GLY A 193 -4.43 20.93 -5.65
CA GLY A 193 -4.74 20.28 -4.38
C GLY A 193 -4.80 18.73 -4.41
N ALA A 194 -4.41 18.10 -5.51
CA ALA A 194 -4.41 16.63 -5.63
C ALA A 194 -3.50 15.91 -4.62
N ALA A 195 -2.55 16.63 -4.02
CA ALA A 195 -1.60 16.13 -3.04
C ALA A 195 -1.94 16.57 -1.59
N ARG A 196 -3.20 16.80 -1.28
CA ARG A 196 -3.66 17.21 0.07
C ARG A 196 -4.31 16.07 0.81
#